data_61c8137fb6d98080b878fd8caa326264
#
_entry.id   61c8137fb6d98080b878fd8caa326264
#
_cell.length_a   1.000
_cell.length_b   1.000
_cell.length_c   1.000
_cell.angle_alpha   90.00
_cell.angle_beta   90.00
_cell.angle_gamma   90.00
#
_symmetry.space_group_name_H-M   'P 1'
#
loop_
_entity.id
_entity.type
_entity.pdbx_description
1 polymer ?
#
loop_
_entity_poly.entity_id
_entity_poly.type
_entity_poly.pdbx_seq_one_letter_code
_entity_poly.pdbx_strand_id
1 'polypeptide(L)'
;MDRLDQLFARSKREIEAHTDELGDTETGRYFIDEAAQLLAALRLWAQSQDRTDHAVRDILEHGDVVALHHVAQDLRALQTRDGETAGWAVAGITNRSSGELMAVAAYALRAL
;
A
#
# COMPACT_ATOMS: atom_id res chain seq x y z
N MET A 1 17.24 -8.95 4.42
CA MET A 1 16.11 -8.33 3.70
C MET A 1 15.34 -7.46 4.66
N ASP A 2 15.07 -6.23 4.29
CA ASP A 2 14.35 -5.28 5.13
C ASP A 2 12.90 -5.71 5.32
N ARG A 3 12.30 -5.28 6.43
CA ARG A 3 10.91 -5.59 6.75
C ARG A 3 9.97 -5.13 5.64
N LEU A 4 10.20 -3.92 5.11
CA LEU A 4 9.38 -3.36 4.04
C LEU A 4 9.47 -4.20 2.76
N ASP A 5 10.67 -4.66 2.41
CA ASP A 5 10.87 -5.53 1.23
C ASP A 5 10.12 -6.85 1.37
N GLN A 6 10.10 -7.43 2.58
CA GLN A 6 9.35 -8.64 2.86
C GLN A 6 7.86 -8.42 2.73
N LEU A 7 7.36 -7.29 3.26
CA LEU A 7 5.95 -6.94 3.15
C LEU A 7 5.56 -6.65 1.69
N PHE A 8 6.44 -6.02 0.93
CA PHE A 8 6.20 -5.77 -0.49
C PHE A 8 6.07 -7.08 -1.27
N ALA A 9 7.03 -7.98 -1.10
CA ALA A 9 7.03 -9.26 -1.80
C ALA A 9 5.78 -10.09 -1.45
N ARG A 10 5.42 -10.13 -0.18
CA ARG A 10 4.23 -10.83 0.29
C ARG A 10 2.95 -10.21 -0.30
N SER A 11 2.84 -8.89 -0.21
CA SER A 11 1.67 -8.16 -0.71
C SER A 11 1.50 -8.36 -2.20
N LYS A 12 2.59 -8.32 -2.96
CA LYS A 12 2.57 -8.54 -4.39
C LYS A 12 2.06 -9.94 -4.74
N ARG A 13 2.55 -10.97 -4.05
CA ARG A 13 2.09 -12.34 -4.26
C ARG A 13 0.59 -12.50 -3.96
N GLU A 14 0.12 -11.88 -2.88
CA GLU A 14 -1.29 -11.96 -2.50
C GLU A 14 -2.19 -11.26 -3.52
N ILE A 15 -1.77 -10.09 -4.03
CA ILE A 15 -2.52 -9.38 -5.05
C ILE A 15 -2.55 -10.19 -6.36
N GLU A 16 -1.41 -10.73 -6.77
CA GLU A 16 -1.31 -11.54 -7.99
C GLU A 16 -2.19 -12.79 -7.91
N ALA A 17 -2.27 -13.41 -6.73
CA ALA A 17 -3.08 -14.61 -6.53
C ALA A 17 -4.57 -14.35 -6.72
N HIS A 18 -5.02 -13.10 -6.55
CA HIS A 18 -6.41 -12.70 -6.70
C HIS A 18 -6.66 -11.82 -7.92
N THR A 19 -5.70 -11.79 -8.86
CA THR A 19 -5.79 -11.01 -10.09
C THR A 19 -5.55 -11.94 -11.26
N ASP A 20 -6.59 -12.21 -12.04
CA ASP A 20 -6.52 -13.19 -13.13
C ASP A 20 -5.89 -12.60 -14.40
N GLU A 21 -6.70 -12.18 -15.34
CA GLU A 21 -6.27 -11.80 -16.68
C GLU A 21 -5.48 -10.50 -16.74
N LEU A 22 -5.75 -9.57 -15.84
CA LEU A 22 -5.12 -8.25 -15.86
C LEU A 22 -3.64 -8.29 -15.50
N GLY A 23 -3.19 -9.34 -14.79
CA GLY A 23 -1.78 -9.49 -14.43
C GLY A 23 -0.85 -9.70 -15.61
N ASP A 24 -1.39 -10.12 -16.76
CA ASP A 24 -0.62 -10.38 -17.97
C ASP A 24 -0.45 -9.13 -18.84
N THR A 25 -1.10 -8.03 -18.52
CA THR A 25 -0.98 -6.78 -19.25
C THR A 25 0.04 -5.87 -18.59
N GLU A 26 0.65 -4.98 -19.40
CA GLU A 26 1.60 -3.99 -18.88
C GLU A 26 0.92 -3.07 -17.86
N THR A 27 -0.30 -2.62 -18.17
CA THR A 27 -1.09 -1.77 -17.27
C THR A 27 -1.42 -2.51 -15.97
N GLY A 28 -1.83 -3.77 -16.08
CA GLY A 28 -2.12 -4.59 -14.91
C GLY A 28 -0.91 -4.77 -14.00
N ARG A 29 0.25 -5.03 -14.58
CA ARG A 29 1.50 -5.15 -13.81
C ARG A 29 1.86 -3.85 -13.11
N TYR A 30 1.65 -2.72 -13.77
CA TYR A 30 1.87 -1.40 -13.16
C TYR A 30 1.01 -1.23 -11.91
N PHE A 31 -0.28 -1.51 -12.01
CA PHE A 31 -1.19 -1.36 -10.87
C PHE A 31 -0.91 -2.37 -9.76
N ILE A 32 -0.50 -3.58 -10.10
CA ILE A 32 -0.11 -4.58 -9.11
C ILE A 32 1.10 -4.10 -8.31
N ASP A 33 2.13 -3.59 -8.97
CA ASP A 33 3.31 -3.08 -8.29
C ASP A 33 2.98 -1.88 -7.39
N GLU A 34 2.18 -0.95 -7.89
CA GLU A 34 1.77 0.23 -7.11
C GLU A 34 0.92 -0.17 -5.91
N ALA A 35 -0.02 -1.09 -6.12
CA ALA A 35 -0.87 -1.60 -5.04
C ALA A 35 -0.05 -2.35 -3.99
N ALA A 36 0.93 -3.12 -4.42
CA ALA A 36 1.81 -3.84 -3.51
C ALA A 36 2.65 -2.88 -2.66
N GLN A 37 3.13 -1.79 -3.24
CA GLN A 37 3.84 -0.75 -2.50
C GLN A 37 2.95 -0.08 -1.47
N LEU A 38 1.73 0.29 -1.85
CA LEU A 38 0.78 0.89 -0.93
C LEU A 38 0.42 -0.08 0.19
N LEU A 39 0.09 -1.31 -0.14
CA LEU A 39 -0.29 -2.32 0.84
C LEU A 39 0.85 -2.61 1.83
N ALA A 40 2.07 -2.75 1.33
CA ALA A 40 3.25 -2.96 2.18
C ALA A 40 3.45 -1.80 3.14
N ALA A 41 3.32 -0.56 2.65
CA ALA A 41 3.46 0.64 3.48
C ALA A 41 2.39 0.70 4.56
N LEU A 42 1.13 0.42 4.19
CA LEU A 42 0.02 0.42 5.15
C LEU A 42 0.18 -0.70 6.20
N ARG A 43 0.67 -1.86 5.79
CA ARG A 43 0.94 -2.97 6.72
C ARG A 43 2.07 -2.61 7.70
N LEU A 44 3.12 -1.96 7.22
CA LEU A 44 4.19 -1.47 8.09
C LEU A 44 3.64 -0.46 9.09
N TRP A 45 2.82 0.48 8.62
CA TRP A 45 2.16 1.45 9.47
C TRP A 45 1.29 0.76 10.54
N ALA A 46 0.45 -0.20 10.12
CA ALA A 46 -0.43 -0.91 11.05
C ALA A 46 0.38 -1.64 12.12
N GLN A 47 1.44 -2.33 11.72
CA GLN A 47 2.32 -3.02 12.67
C GLN A 47 2.97 -2.06 13.66
N SER A 48 3.36 -0.86 13.21
CA SER A 48 3.96 0.16 14.08
C SER A 48 2.95 0.73 15.08
N GLN A 49 1.66 0.64 14.76
CA GLN A 49 0.56 1.09 15.62
C GLN A 49 -0.07 -0.05 16.42
N ASP A 50 0.54 -1.22 16.38
CA ASP A 50 0.03 -2.43 17.03
C ASP A 50 -1.37 -2.80 16.53
N ARG A 51 -1.60 -2.64 15.23
CA ARG A 51 -2.87 -2.92 14.56
C ARG A 51 -2.72 -4.07 13.56
N THR A 52 -3.86 -4.55 13.06
CA THR A 52 -3.92 -5.68 12.13
C THR A 52 -4.30 -5.22 10.72
N ASP A 53 -4.38 -6.18 9.79
CA ASP A 53 -4.83 -5.94 8.42
C ASP A 53 -6.26 -5.37 8.36
N HIS A 54 -7.06 -5.52 9.41
CA HIS A 54 -8.38 -4.89 9.48
C HIS A 54 -8.28 -3.36 9.39
N ALA A 55 -7.30 -2.76 10.07
CA ALA A 55 -7.07 -1.32 10.00
C ALA A 55 -6.61 -0.91 8.60
N VAL A 56 -5.81 -1.73 7.94
CA VAL A 56 -5.37 -1.50 6.56
C VAL A 56 -6.58 -1.51 5.61
N ARG A 57 -7.43 -2.51 5.74
CA ARG A 57 -8.65 -2.61 4.94
C ARG A 57 -9.55 -1.39 5.14
N ASP A 58 -9.72 -0.96 6.37
CA ASP A 58 -10.55 0.20 6.70
C ASP A 58 -10.06 1.46 5.99
N ILE A 59 -8.74 1.68 5.98
CA ILE A 59 -8.16 2.82 5.28
C ILE A 59 -8.37 2.71 3.77
N LEU A 60 -8.18 1.53 3.19
CA LEU A 60 -8.35 1.34 1.75
C LEU A 60 -9.80 1.49 1.30
N GLU A 61 -10.76 1.09 2.13
CA GLU A 61 -12.18 1.15 1.79
C GLU A 61 -12.79 2.53 2.06
N HIS A 62 -12.38 3.18 3.15
CA HIS A 62 -13.06 4.37 3.66
C HIS A 62 -12.13 5.58 3.84
N GLY A 63 -10.83 5.37 3.74
CA GLY A 63 -9.87 6.45 3.92
C GLY A 63 -9.82 7.37 2.73
N ASP A 64 -9.57 8.64 3.01
CA ASP A 64 -9.37 9.65 1.99
C ASP A 64 -7.89 10.06 1.92
N VAL A 65 -7.59 11.06 1.10
CA VAL A 65 -6.25 11.59 0.96
C VAL A 65 -5.69 12.09 2.30
N VAL A 66 -6.54 12.67 3.14
CA VAL A 66 -6.13 13.16 4.47
C VAL A 66 -5.67 12.02 5.35
N ALA A 67 -6.42 10.90 5.37
CA ALA A 67 -6.04 9.71 6.13
C ALA A 67 -4.70 9.16 5.67
N LEU A 68 -4.46 9.10 4.35
CA LEU A 68 -3.20 8.64 3.79
C LEU A 68 -2.05 9.58 4.13
N HIS A 69 -2.28 10.89 4.15
CA HIS A 69 -1.26 11.85 4.60
C HIS A 69 -0.87 11.60 6.06
N HIS A 70 -1.83 11.31 6.92
CA HIS A 70 -1.55 10.98 8.32
C HIS A 70 -0.72 9.70 8.44
N VAL A 71 -1.04 8.68 7.64
CA VAL A 71 -0.26 7.44 7.59
C VAL A 71 1.20 7.75 7.18
N ALA A 72 1.37 8.55 6.14
CA ALA A 72 2.71 8.92 5.67
C ALA A 72 3.50 9.66 6.75
N GLN A 73 2.86 10.56 7.49
CA GLN A 73 3.49 11.28 8.59
C GLN A 73 3.90 10.33 9.72
N ASP A 74 3.01 9.40 10.09
CA ASP A 74 3.30 8.41 11.12
C ASP A 74 4.47 7.52 10.74
N LEU A 75 4.53 7.11 9.47
CA LEU A 75 5.64 6.29 8.97
C LEU A 75 6.97 7.03 9.04
N ARG A 76 6.99 8.29 8.61
CA ARG A 76 8.22 9.09 8.67
C ARG A 76 8.65 9.38 10.11
N ALA A 77 7.68 9.50 11.02
CA ALA A 77 7.95 9.73 12.44
C ALA A 77 8.64 8.54 13.10
N LEU A 78 8.62 7.35 12.49
CA LEU A 78 9.35 6.18 13.01
C LEU A 78 10.87 6.38 12.98
N GLN A 79 11.37 7.29 12.15
CA GLN A 79 12.79 7.59 12.00
C GLN A 79 13.63 6.36 11.65
N THR A 80 13.03 5.46 10.86
CA THR A 80 13.71 4.28 10.32
C THR A 80 13.79 4.41 8.80
N ARG A 81 14.72 3.68 8.19
CA ARG A 81 14.83 3.65 6.74
C ARG A 81 13.54 3.14 6.08
N ASP A 82 13.00 2.06 6.63
CA ASP A 82 11.75 1.48 6.11
C ASP A 82 10.56 2.43 6.27
N GLY A 83 10.45 3.08 7.43
CA GLY A 83 9.38 4.05 7.68
C GLY A 83 9.46 5.23 6.72
N GLU A 84 10.65 5.75 6.48
CA GLU A 84 10.86 6.86 5.56
C GLU A 84 10.51 6.46 4.12
N THR A 85 11.00 5.30 3.67
CA THR A 85 10.70 4.79 2.34
C THR A 85 9.20 4.55 2.15
N ALA A 86 8.55 3.92 3.12
CA ALA A 86 7.12 3.67 3.09
C ALA A 86 6.30 4.97 3.10
N GLY A 87 6.71 5.93 3.92
CA GLY A 87 6.05 7.24 3.99
C GLY A 87 6.10 7.97 2.66
N TRP A 88 7.25 7.97 1.99
CA TRP A 88 7.38 8.58 0.67
C TRP A 88 6.54 7.84 -0.38
N ALA A 89 6.45 6.51 -0.29
CA ALA A 89 5.61 5.73 -1.22
C ALA A 89 4.13 6.13 -1.08
N VAL A 90 3.64 6.25 0.14
CA VAL A 90 2.25 6.68 0.39
C VAL A 90 2.03 8.11 -0.12
N ALA A 91 2.95 9.02 0.18
CA ALA A 91 2.85 10.41 -0.26
C ALA A 91 2.84 10.51 -1.79
N GLY A 92 3.65 9.71 -2.47
CA GLY A 92 3.69 9.68 -3.93
C GLY A 92 2.37 9.24 -4.55
N ILE A 93 1.73 8.25 -3.95
CA ILE A 93 0.44 7.76 -4.42
C ILE A 93 -0.68 8.80 -4.20
N THR A 94 -0.64 9.52 -3.08
CA THR A 94 -1.66 10.55 -2.78
C THR A 94 -1.56 11.75 -3.72
N ASN A 95 -0.43 11.96 -4.36
CA ASN A 95 -0.24 13.04 -5.32
C ASN A 95 -0.75 12.71 -6.73
N ARG A 96 -1.25 11.50 -6.94
CA ARG A 96 -1.80 11.10 -8.23
C ARG A 96 -3.27 11.50 -8.35
N SER A 97 -3.82 11.32 -9.56
CA SER A 97 -5.24 11.59 -9.77
C SER A 97 -6.09 10.69 -8.87
N SER A 98 -7.29 11.17 -8.54
CA SER A 98 -8.20 10.38 -7.70
C SER A 98 -8.57 9.05 -8.36
N GLY A 99 -8.67 9.00 -9.69
CA GLY A 99 -8.95 7.79 -10.43
C GLY A 99 -7.84 6.74 -10.28
N GLU A 100 -6.57 7.16 -10.37
CA GLU A 100 -5.43 6.27 -10.15
C GLU A 100 -5.38 5.78 -8.71
N LEU A 101 -5.60 6.67 -7.75
CA LEU A 101 -5.60 6.29 -6.34
C LEU A 101 -6.67 5.24 -6.05
N MET A 102 -7.88 5.44 -6.57
CA MET A 102 -8.96 4.48 -6.41
C MET A 102 -8.64 3.12 -7.04
N ALA A 103 -8.02 3.12 -8.22
CA ALA A 103 -7.63 1.90 -8.89
C ALA A 103 -6.56 1.15 -8.08
N VAL A 104 -5.55 1.85 -7.60
CA VAL A 104 -4.49 1.25 -6.78
C VAL A 104 -5.08 0.66 -5.49
N ALA A 105 -5.96 1.39 -4.82
CA ALA A 105 -6.62 0.91 -3.61
C ALA A 105 -7.47 -0.34 -3.88
N ALA A 106 -8.19 -0.37 -5.01
CA ALA A 106 -9.02 -1.52 -5.38
C ALA A 106 -8.16 -2.78 -5.60
N TYR A 107 -7.00 -2.65 -6.25
CA TYR A 107 -6.08 -3.77 -6.41
C TYR A 107 -5.53 -4.24 -5.06
N ALA A 108 -5.16 -3.31 -4.19
CA ALA A 108 -4.64 -3.66 -2.86
C ALA A 108 -5.69 -4.41 -2.02
N LEU A 109 -6.96 -4.03 -2.12
CA LEU A 109 -8.05 -4.69 -1.41
C LEU A 109 -8.24 -6.15 -1.79
N ARG A 110 -7.82 -6.54 -2.98
CA ARG A 110 -7.93 -7.94 -3.43
C ARG A 110 -7.12 -8.90 -2.56
N ALA A 111 -6.07 -8.41 -1.91
CA ALA A 111 -5.22 -9.23 -1.05
C ALA A 111 -5.75 -9.35 0.38
N LEU A 112 -6.80 -8.64 0.72
CA LEU A 112 -7.29 -8.57 2.10
C LEU A 112 -8.63 -9.32 2.32
#